data_084327b9604e40423501b7746f574699
#
_entry.id   084327b9604e40423501b7746f574699
#
_cell.length_a   1.000
_cell.length_b   1.000
_cell.length_c   1.000
_cell.angle_alpha   90.00
_cell.angle_beta   90.00
_cell.angle_gamma   90.00
#
_symmetry.space_group_name_H-M   'P 1'
#
loop_
_entity.id
_entity.type
_entity.pdbx_description
1 polymer ?
#
loop_
_entity_poly.entity_id
_entity_poly.type
_entity_poly.pdbx_seq_one_letter_code
_entity_poly.pdbx_strand_id
1 'polypeptide(L)'
;MISNLAAYHFVAINDPDAIAAWLHGLADAGGLRGTVLVAPEGINLFLAGAPASIDALVAAVRAEPRFAALQIKLSDSATQPFGRLKVKVKPEIISFRKPEAMPLDAPARAPDVAPAVLARWIAQGHDDSGRRLVLLDTRNREEFGYGTFAGALTLPIDNFTELPDALAPHRGSLRDATVVSFCTGGIRCEKAALWMRADGMDNVLQLDGGILGYFEQVGGFGYDGHCFVFDGR
;
A
#
# COMPACT_ATOMS: atom_id res chain seq x y z
N MET A 1 13.59 9.51 19.72
CA MET A 1 13.01 9.46 18.35
C MET A 1 12.86 8.00 17.99
N ILE A 2 11.70 7.61 17.50
CA ILE A 2 11.37 6.24 17.05
C ILE A 2 11.28 6.28 15.53
N SER A 3 11.98 5.38 14.85
CA SER A 3 11.83 5.20 13.40
C SER A 3 10.73 4.19 13.10
N ASN A 4 9.87 4.52 12.15
CA ASN A 4 8.75 3.69 11.72
C ASN A 4 9.02 3.21 10.29
N LEU A 5 8.87 1.91 10.08
CA LEU A 5 9.06 1.22 8.81
C LEU A 5 7.71 0.77 8.27
N ALA A 6 7.40 1.11 7.04
CA ALA A 6 6.35 0.49 6.25
C ALA A 6 6.97 -0.10 4.97
N ALA A 7 6.74 -1.38 4.72
CA ALA A 7 7.28 -2.06 3.55
C ALA A 7 6.40 -3.24 3.15
N TYR A 8 6.33 -3.52 1.85
CA TYR A 8 5.76 -4.76 1.35
C TYR A 8 6.52 -5.23 0.10
N HIS A 9 6.45 -6.52 -0.16
CA HIS A 9 7.03 -7.10 -1.36
C HIS A 9 6.26 -8.33 -1.78
N PHE A 10 5.77 -8.34 -3.02
CA PHE A 10 5.19 -9.53 -3.63
C PHE A 10 6.31 -10.37 -4.24
N VAL A 11 6.50 -11.56 -3.69
CA VAL A 11 7.50 -12.54 -4.11
C VAL A 11 7.07 -13.93 -3.67
N ALA A 12 7.31 -14.95 -4.47
CA ALA A 12 6.96 -16.32 -4.12
C ALA A 12 7.73 -16.81 -2.87
N ILE A 13 6.99 -17.26 -1.86
CA ILE A 13 7.52 -17.79 -0.60
C ILE A 13 6.96 -19.21 -0.42
N ASN A 14 7.84 -20.22 -0.58
CA ASN A 14 7.46 -21.63 -0.42
C ASN A 14 7.56 -22.10 1.04
N ASP A 15 8.17 -21.30 1.92
CA ASP A 15 8.47 -21.56 3.31
C ASP A 15 7.99 -20.46 4.26
N PRO A 16 6.69 -20.05 4.21
CA PRO A 16 6.21 -18.88 4.93
C PRO A 16 6.39 -18.96 6.45
N ASP A 17 6.28 -20.13 7.04
CA ASP A 17 6.52 -20.33 8.48
C ASP A 17 7.98 -20.09 8.86
N ALA A 18 8.93 -20.54 8.04
CA ALA A 18 10.36 -20.33 8.26
C ALA A 18 10.71 -18.84 8.12
N ILE A 19 10.17 -18.16 7.12
CA ILE A 19 10.34 -16.71 6.95
C ILE A 19 9.70 -15.93 8.10
N ALA A 20 8.53 -16.32 8.56
CA ALA A 20 7.88 -15.68 9.71
C ALA A 20 8.72 -15.83 11.00
N ALA A 21 9.25 -17.03 11.27
CA ALA A 21 10.14 -17.27 12.41
C ALA A 21 11.42 -16.44 12.32
N TRP A 22 12.05 -16.38 11.14
CA TRP A 22 13.25 -15.58 10.89
C TRP A 22 12.99 -14.07 11.10
N LEU A 23 11.93 -13.51 10.50
CA LEU A 23 11.54 -12.10 10.68
C LEU A 23 11.18 -11.78 12.13
N HIS A 24 10.51 -12.72 12.83
CA HIS A 24 10.24 -12.57 14.26
C HIS A 24 11.54 -12.46 15.06
N GLY A 25 12.51 -13.37 14.83
CA GLY A 25 13.81 -13.35 15.52
C GLY A 25 14.58 -12.04 15.30
N LEU A 26 14.61 -11.52 14.07
CA LEU A 26 15.24 -10.22 13.75
C LEU A 26 14.55 -9.05 14.47
N ALA A 27 13.23 -8.99 14.40
CA ALA A 27 12.47 -7.90 14.99
C ALA A 27 12.51 -7.92 16.52
N ASP A 28 12.42 -9.10 17.13
CA ASP A 28 12.47 -9.29 18.58
C ASP A 28 13.85 -8.92 19.13
N ALA A 29 14.93 -9.42 18.51
CA ALA A 29 16.29 -9.06 18.88
C ALA A 29 16.57 -7.56 18.79
N GLY A 30 15.95 -6.87 17.84
CA GLY A 30 16.01 -5.41 17.70
C GLY A 30 15.08 -4.64 18.65
N GLY A 31 14.26 -5.31 19.45
CA GLY A 31 13.25 -4.67 20.31
C GLY A 31 12.15 -3.94 19.52
N LEU A 32 11.94 -4.35 18.26
CA LEU A 32 10.95 -3.73 17.37
C LEU A 32 9.53 -4.14 17.76
N ARG A 33 8.59 -3.26 17.52
CA ARG A 33 7.15 -3.53 17.71
C ARG A 33 6.39 -3.24 16.43
N GLY A 34 5.24 -3.89 16.27
CA GLY A 34 4.41 -3.71 15.08
C GLY A 34 3.88 -5.01 14.53
N THR A 35 3.56 -5.03 13.24
CA THR A 35 2.96 -6.19 12.58
C THR A 35 3.77 -6.59 11.34
N VAL A 36 4.07 -7.88 11.25
CA VAL A 36 4.62 -8.54 10.07
C VAL A 36 3.61 -9.58 9.60
N LEU A 37 3.23 -9.50 8.34
CA LEU A 37 2.44 -10.52 7.67
C LEU A 37 3.33 -11.23 6.65
N VAL A 38 3.29 -12.55 6.66
CA VAL A 38 3.96 -13.41 5.69
C VAL A 38 2.92 -14.28 5.02
N ALA A 39 3.01 -14.41 3.72
CA ALA A 39 2.11 -15.27 2.93
C ALA A 39 2.90 -15.93 1.79
N PRO A 40 2.35 -16.96 1.12
CA PRO A 40 2.96 -17.52 -0.08
C PRO A 40 3.24 -16.49 -1.19
N GLU A 41 2.52 -15.37 -1.18
CA GLU A 41 2.65 -14.28 -2.16
C GLU A 41 3.62 -13.17 -1.76
N GLY A 42 4.21 -13.19 -0.52
CA GLY A 42 5.12 -12.11 -0.10
C GLY A 42 5.13 -11.77 1.38
N ILE A 43 5.61 -10.57 1.67
CA ILE A 43 5.69 -10.00 3.03
C ILE A 43 5.09 -8.60 3.08
N ASN A 44 4.54 -8.24 4.26
CA ASN A 44 4.06 -6.89 4.56
C ASN A 44 4.44 -6.54 6.00
N LEU A 45 5.19 -5.43 6.17
CA LEU A 45 5.80 -5.03 7.43
C LEU A 45 5.36 -3.63 7.82
N PHE A 46 4.90 -3.49 9.07
CA PHE A 46 4.74 -2.23 9.76
C PHE A 46 5.42 -2.36 11.11
N LEU A 47 6.61 -1.79 11.26
CA LEU A 47 7.45 -1.93 12.44
C LEU A 47 7.94 -0.58 12.92
N ALA A 48 8.19 -0.46 14.22
CA ALA A 48 8.76 0.74 14.82
C ALA A 48 9.73 0.38 15.94
N GLY A 49 10.76 1.20 16.08
CA GLY A 49 11.76 1.03 17.12
C GLY A 49 12.92 1.99 17.00
N ALA A 50 14.03 1.69 17.67
CA ALA A 50 15.24 2.50 17.55
C ALA A 50 15.73 2.54 16.09
N PRO A 51 16.18 3.69 15.56
CA PRO A 51 16.65 3.81 14.19
C PRO A 51 17.68 2.74 13.82
N ALA A 52 18.68 2.52 14.65
CA ALA A 52 19.71 1.51 14.41
C ALA A 52 19.14 0.07 14.31
N SER A 53 18.06 -0.24 15.06
CA SER A 53 17.40 -1.54 14.98
C SER A 53 16.60 -1.70 13.68
N ILE A 54 15.97 -0.63 13.19
CA ILE A 54 15.30 -0.60 11.89
C ILE A 54 16.34 -0.79 10.76
N ASP A 55 17.45 -0.07 10.81
CA ASP A 55 18.53 -0.18 9.81
C ASP A 55 19.10 -1.61 9.77
N ALA A 56 19.35 -2.21 10.93
CA ALA A 56 19.84 -3.58 11.03
C ALA A 56 18.85 -4.61 10.46
N LEU A 57 17.54 -4.45 10.76
CA LEU A 57 16.49 -5.29 10.19
C LEU A 57 16.46 -5.15 8.66
N VAL A 58 16.45 -3.92 8.14
CA VAL A 58 16.41 -3.66 6.69
C VAL A 58 17.61 -4.26 6.00
N ALA A 59 18.82 -4.12 6.55
CA ALA A 59 20.03 -4.69 6.01
C ALA A 59 19.94 -6.23 5.95
N ALA A 60 19.49 -6.87 7.03
CA ALA A 60 19.32 -8.31 7.10
C ALA A 60 18.27 -8.82 6.10
N VAL A 61 17.12 -8.13 6.01
CA VAL A 61 16.05 -8.52 5.08
C VAL A 61 16.49 -8.37 3.63
N ARG A 62 17.17 -7.29 3.26
CA ARG A 62 17.68 -7.09 1.90
C ARG A 62 18.84 -8.01 1.53
N ALA A 63 19.55 -8.58 2.50
CA ALA A 63 20.57 -9.59 2.25
C ALA A 63 19.98 -10.95 1.82
N GLU A 64 18.72 -11.23 2.12
CA GLU A 64 18.00 -12.38 1.59
C GLU A 64 17.61 -12.08 0.11
N PRO A 65 18.05 -12.88 -0.88
CA PRO A 65 17.88 -12.59 -2.30
C PRO A 65 16.42 -12.31 -2.71
N ARG A 66 15.45 -13.00 -2.11
CA ARG A 66 14.02 -12.81 -2.38
C ARG A 66 13.55 -11.41 -2.03
N PHE A 67 14.19 -10.73 -1.09
CA PHE A 67 13.78 -9.41 -0.59
C PHE A 67 14.76 -8.29 -0.95
N ALA A 68 15.75 -8.54 -1.81
CA ALA A 68 16.75 -7.56 -2.20
C ALA A 68 16.12 -6.27 -2.80
N ALA A 69 15.00 -6.41 -3.51
CA ALA A 69 14.24 -5.30 -4.10
C ALA A 69 13.17 -4.69 -3.18
N LEU A 70 13.15 -5.06 -1.89
CA LEU A 70 12.16 -4.53 -0.93
C LEU A 70 12.18 -3.01 -0.89
N GLN A 71 11.05 -2.41 -1.27
CA GLN A 71 10.82 -0.97 -1.15
C GLN A 71 10.39 -0.66 0.28
N ILE A 72 11.05 0.30 0.90
CA ILE A 72 10.74 0.72 2.26
C ILE A 72 10.36 2.20 2.29
N LYS A 73 9.49 2.54 3.23
CA LYS A 73 9.16 3.91 3.61
C LYS A 73 9.45 4.09 5.08
N LEU A 74 10.18 5.15 5.39
CA LEU A 74 10.54 5.50 6.75
C LEU A 74 9.83 6.79 7.16
N SER A 75 9.47 6.86 8.43
CA SER A 75 8.99 8.08 9.08
C SER A 75 9.37 8.05 10.55
N ASP A 76 9.35 9.20 11.20
CA ASP A 76 9.71 9.32 12.61
C ASP A 76 8.49 9.63 13.47
N SER A 77 8.53 9.17 14.73
CA SER A 77 7.57 9.52 15.76
C SER A 77 8.25 9.81 17.09
N ALA A 78 7.58 10.61 17.92
CA ALA A 78 8.10 10.95 19.25
C ALA A 78 8.00 9.73 20.19
N THR A 79 6.97 8.90 20.03
CA THR A 79 6.66 7.75 20.88
C THR A 79 6.52 6.47 20.06
N GLN A 80 6.64 5.31 20.73
CA GLN A 80 6.42 4.00 20.13
C GLN A 80 4.93 3.81 19.79
N PRO A 81 4.56 3.70 18.49
CA PRO A 81 3.16 3.65 18.09
C PRO A 81 2.53 2.27 18.24
N PHE A 82 3.33 1.22 18.49
CA PHE A 82 2.83 -0.15 18.60
C PHE A 82 3.03 -0.71 20.00
N GLY A 83 2.00 -1.35 20.56
CA GLY A 83 2.06 -1.96 21.88
C GLY A 83 2.92 -3.23 21.94
N ARG A 84 2.97 -4.02 20.87
CA ARG A 84 3.67 -5.33 20.82
C ARG A 84 4.10 -5.71 19.41
N LEU A 85 5.03 -6.65 19.28
CA LEU A 85 5.35 -7.33 18.03
C LEU A 85 4.30 -8.42 17.73
N LYS A 86 3.84 -8.47 16.48
CA LYS A 86 2.94 -9.50 15.94
C LYS A 86 3.51 -9.98 14.62
N VAL A 87 3.86 -11.26 14.51
CA VAL A 87 4.21 -11.90 13.25
C VAL A 87 3.18 -12.98 12.95
N LYS A 88 2.62 -12.98 11.75
CA LYS A 88 1.54 -13.88 11.37
C LYS A 88 1.75 -14.41 9.95
N VAL A 89 1.57 -15.71 9.78
CA VAL A 89 1.37 -16.31 8.47
C VAL A 89 -0.11 -16.19 8.09
N LYS A 90 -0.37 -15.77 6.86
CA LYS A 90 -1.69 -15.53 6.29
C LYS A 90 -1.76 -16.10 4.87
N PRO A 91 -2.95 -16.37 4.31
CA PRO A 91 -3.09 -16.72 2.91
C PRO A 91 -2.65 -15.62 1.95
N GLU A 92 -2.82 -14.35 2.35
CA GLU A 92 -2.50 -13.15 1.58
C GLU A 92 -1.85 -12.11 2.49
N ILE A 93 -0.88 -11.34 1.97
CA ILE A 93 -0.27 -10.21 2.72
C ILE A 93 -1.21 -8.99 2.80
N ILE A 94 -2.20 -8.94 1.93
CA ILE A 94 -3.36 -8.05 1.98
C ILE A 94 -4.56 -8.81 1.43
N SER A 95 -5.56 -9.06 2.27
CA SER A 95 -6.70 -9.89 1.90
C SER A 95 -7.58 -9.21 0.86
N PHE A 96 -7.67 -9.80 -0.33
CA PHE A 96 -8.56 -9.36 -1.40
C PHE A 96 -9.47 -10.50 -1.91
N ARG A 97 -8.99 -11.75 -1.83
CA ARG A 97 -9.74 -12.97 -2.18
C ARG A 97 -10.21 -13.00 -3.63
N LYS A 98 -9.42 -12.43 -4.54
CA LYS A 98 -9.67 -12.41 -5.98
C LYS A 98 -8.49 -13.08 -6.69
N PRO A 99 -8.62 -14.33 -7.20
CA PRO A 99 -7.53 -15.04 -7.86
C PRO A 99 -6.94 -14.27 -9.05
N GLU A 100 -7.79 -13.56 -9.80
CA GLU A 100 -7.40 -12.74 -10.95
C GLU A 100 -6.58 -11.49 -10.58
N ALA A 101 -6.43 -11.20 -9.29
CA ALA A 101 -5.70 -10.04 -8.77
C ALA A 101 -4.37 -10.42 -8.09
N MET A 102 -3.84 -11.60 -8.38
CA MET A 102 -2.58 -12.06 -7.79
C MET A 102 -1.39 -11.45 -8.54
N PRO A 103 -0.57 -10.59 -7.88
CA PRO A 103 0.53 -9.90 -8.57
C PRO A 103 1.60 -10.85 -9.14
N LEU A 104 1.79 -12.03 -8.52
CA LEU A 104 2.76 -13.01 -8.99
C LEU A 104 2.32 -13.76 -10.26
N ASP A 105 1.01 -13.86 -10.50
CA ASP A 105 0.44 -14.56 -11.65
C ASP A 105 0.18 -13.61 -12.83
N ALA A 106 0.25 -12.29 -12.57
CA ALA A 106 0.01 -11.30 -13.59
C ALA A 106 1.18 -11.24 -14.60
N PRO A 107 0.90 -11.12 -15.91
CA PRO A 107 1.94 -11.00 -16.94
C PRO A 107 2.79 -9.74 -16.79
N ALA A 108 2.25 -8.71 -16.15
CA ALA A 108 2.93 -7.47 -15.81
C ALA A 108 2.25 -6.79 -14.63
N ARG A 109 3.00 -5.97 -13.91
CA ARG A 109 2.45 -5.04 -12.91
C ARG A 109 1.44 -4.10 -13.58
N ALA A 110 0.36 -3.76 -12.87
CA ALA A 110 -0.55 -2.74 -13.39
C ALA A 110 0.19 -1.40 -13.58
N PRO A 111 -0.16 -0.62 -14.62
CA PRO A 111 0.47 0.67 -14.86
C PRO A 111 0.37 1.59 -13.63
N ASP A 112 1.41 2.37 -13.39
CA ASP A 112 1.45 3.34 -12.31
C ASP A 112 1.64 4.77 -12.82
N VAL A 113 1.40 5.72 -11.93
CA VAL A 113 1.69 7.14 -12.15
C VAL A 113 2.59 7.65 -11.03
N ALA A 114 3.66 8.33 -11.40
CA ALA A 114 4.57 8.95 -10.44
C ALA A 114 3.88 10.09 -9.68
N PRO A 115 4.20 10.31 -8.38
CA PRO A 115 3.60 11.36 -7.57
C PRO A 115 3.65 12.76 -8.19
N ALA A 116 4.76 13.16 -8.78
CA ALA A 116 4.90 14.47 -9.42
C ALA A 116 3.99 14.64 -10.65
N VAL A 117 3.77 13.57 -11.42
CA VAL A 117 2.83 13.57 -12.55
C VAL A 117 1.41 13.67 -12.05
N LEU A 118 1.06 12.89 -11.02
CA LEU A 118 -0.27 12.94 -10.41
C LEU A 118 -0.59 14.34 -9.86
N ALA A 119 0.37 14.99 -9.18
CA ALA A 119 0.18 16.35 -8.67
C ALA A 119 -0.18 17.34 -9.79
N ARG A 120 0.49 17.24 -10.94
CA ARG A 120 0.17 18.04 -12.11
C ARG A 120 -1.23 17.74 -12.65
N TRP A 121 -1.62 16.48 -12.74
CA TRP A 121 -2.97 16.09 -13.17
C TRP A 121 -4.06 16.54 -12.21
N ILE A 122 -3.79 16.51 -10.90
CA ILE A 122 -4.71 17.06 -9.89
C ILE A 122 -4.93 18.57 -10.14
N ALA A 123 -3.85 19.32 -10.38
CA ALA A 123 -3.94 20.76 -10.66
C ALA A 123 -4.71 21.08 -11.96
N GLN A 124 -4.65 20.19 -12.94
CA GLN A 124 -5.31 20.36 -14.25
C GLN A 124 -6.73 19.78 -14.29
N GLY A 125 -7.05 18.82 -13.44
CA GLY A 125 -8.29 18.05 -13.47
C GLY A 125 -8.35 16.97 -14.57
N HIS A 126 -7.27 16.75 -15.32
CA HIS A 126 -7.18 15.78 -16.40
C HIS A 126 -5.75 15.20 -16.54
N ASP A 127 -5.61 14.08 -17.21
CA ASP A 127 -4.32 13.48 -17.59
C ASP A 127 -3.67 14.20 -18.80
N ASP A 128 -2.52 13.71 -19.23
CA ASP A 128 -1.77 14.29 -20.35
C ASP A 128 -2.47 14.12 -21.70
N SER A 129 -3.47 13.25 -21.81
CA SER A 129 -4.32 13.10 -23.01
C SER A 129 -5.60 13.94 -22.98
N GLY A 130 -5.81 14.70 -21.90
CA GLY A 130 -7.02 15.52 -21.69
C GLY A 130 -8.21 14.73 -21.13
N ARG A 131 -8.03 13.47 -20.72
CA ARG A 131 -9.10 12.69 -20.07
C ARG A 131 -9.27 13.13 -18.63
N ARG A 132 -10.52 13.27 -18.20
CA ARG A 132 -10.89 13.65 -16.82
C ARG A 132 -10.21 12.71 -15.81
N LEU A 133 -9.57 13.29 -14.80
CA LEU A 133 -8.96 12.55 -13.70
C LEU A 133 -10.03 12.15 -12.67
N VAL A 134 -9.97 10.91 -12.22
CA VAL A 134 -10.67 10.42 -11.04
C VAL A 134 -9.67 9.74 -10.11
N LEU A 135 -9.61 10.20 -8.88
CA LEU A 135 -8.83 9.59 -7.81
C LEU A 135 -9.73 8.59 -7.07
N LEU A 136 -9.33 7.32 -7.01
CA LEU A 136 -10.09 6.26 -6.34
C LEU A 136 -9.37 5.86 -5.05
N ASP A 137 -9.97 6.18 -3.91
CA ASP A 137 -9.47 5.73 -2.61
C ASP A 137 -9.88 4.28 -2.35
N THR A 138 -8.91 3.38 -2.29
CA THR A 138 -9.14 1.94 -2.03
C THR A 138 -9.05 1.59 -0.54
N ARG A 139 -8.97 2.59 0.34
CA ARG A 139 -8.91 2.43 1.78
C ARG A 139 -10.29 2.22 2.39
N ASN A 140 -10.30 1.75 3.65
CA ASN A 140 -11.50 1.61 4.43
C ASN A 140 -12.05 2.98 4.86
N ARG A 141 -13.36 3.03 5.19
CA ARG A 141 -14.04 4.27 5.62
C ARG A 141 -13.38 4.95 6.81
N GLU A 142 -12.85 4.17 7.76
CA GLU A 142 -12.11 4.71 8.89
C GLU A 142 -10.89 5.52 8.45
N GLU A 143 -10.14 5.03 7.47
CA GLU A 143 -8.92 5.68 6.99
C GLU A 143 -9.18 6.99 6.24
N PHE A 144 -10.12 6.99 5.29
CA PHE A 144 -10.43 8.21 4.54
C PHE A 144 -11.23 9.22 5.37
N GLY A 145 -11.84 8.80 6.47
CA GLY A 145 -12.47 9.70 7.44
C GLY A 145 -11.49 10.67 8.11
N TYR A 146 -10.20 10.33 8.20
CA TYR A 146 -9.14 11.21 8.68
C TYR A 146 -8.57 12.12 7.59
N GLY A 147 -8.66 11.74 6.34
CA GLY A 147 -8.19 12.52 5.21
C GLY A 147 -8.07 11.72 3.92
N THR A 148 -8.23 12.41 2.79
CA THR A 148 -8.11 11.84 1.45
C THR A 148 -7.78 12.95 0.44
N PHE A 149 -7.50 12.60 -0.81
CA PHE A 149 -7.36 13.60 -1.86
C PHE A 149 -8.68 14.32 -2.12
N ALA A 150 -8.63 15.64 -2.32
CA ALA A 150 -9.79 16.46 -2.60
C ALA A 150 -10.57 15.93 -3.82
N GLY A 151 -11.87 15.72 -3.64
CA GLY A 151 -12.73 15.17 -4.70
C GLY A 151 -12.52 13.71 -5.07
N ALA A 152 -11.76 12.95 -4.27
CA ALA A 152 -11.58 11.52 -4.50
C ALA A 152 -12.90 10.76 -4.38
N LEU A 153 -13.08 9.75 -5.22
CA LEU A 153 -14.12 8.76 -5.06
C LEU A 153 -13.75 7.85 -3.88
N THR A 154 -14.48 7.97 -2.79
CA THR A 154 -14.37 7.10 -1.61
C THR A 154 -15.50 6.07 -1.62
N LEU A 155 -15.20 4.86 -1.24
CA LEU A 155 -16.16 3.76 -1.17
C LEU A 155 -16.43 3.40 0.29
N PRO A 156 -17.70 3.23 0.71
CA PRO A 156 -18.06 3.00 2.12
C PRO A 156 -17.76 1.55 2.56
N ILE A 157 -16.53 1.11 2.40
CA ILE A 157 -16.06 -0.24 2.75
C ILE A 157 -15.40 -0.27 4.12
N ASP A 158 -15.61 -1.34 4.86
CA ASP A 158 -14.92 -1.62 6.12
C ASP A 158 -13.73 -2.57 5.93
N ASN A 159 -13.78 -3.37 4.86
CA ASN A 159 -12.73 -4.29 4.48
C ASN A 159 -12.41 -4.17 3.00
N PHE A 160 -11.14 -4.30 2.65
CA PHE A 160 -10.69 -4.21 1.25
C PHE A 160 -11.34 -5.26 0.33
N THR A 161 -11.78 -6.40 0.86
CA THR A 161 -12.51 -7.44 0.12
C THR A 161 -13.87 -6.98 -0.41
N GLU A 162 -14.41 -5.87 0.10
CA GLU A 162 -15.71 -5.31 -0.31
C GLU A 162 -15.58 -4.35 -1.51
N LEU A 163 -14.35 -3.99 -1.90
CA LEU A 163 -14.08 -3.06 -3.00
C LEU A 163 -14.81 -3.41 -4.30
N PRO A 164 -14.84 -4.67 -4.77
CA PRO A 164 -15.50 -5.03 -6.01
C PRO A 164 -17.00 -4.66 -6.04
N ASP A 165 -17.71 -5.00 -4.99
CA ASP A 165 -19.16 -4.77 -4.88
C ASP A 165 -19.46 -3.26 -4.71
N ALA A 166 -18.66 -2.56 -3.91
CA ALA A 166 -18.79 -1.13 -3.70
C ALA A 166 -18.46 -0.30 -4.95
N LEU A 167 -17.52 -0.76 -5.79
CA LEU A 167 -17.15 -0.09 -7.04
C LEU A 167 -18.15 -0.32 -8.18
N ALA A 168 -18.87 -1.44 -8.17
CA ALA A 168 -19.75 -1.83 -9.27
C ALA A 168 -20.73 -0.74 -9.73
N PRO A 169 -21.43 0.02 -8.85
CA PRO A 169 -22.33 1.09 -9.26
C PRO A 169 -21.64 2.27 -9.97
N HIS A 170 -20.35 2.46 -9.74
CA HIS A 170 -19.56 3.59 -10.25
C HIS A 170 -18.92 3.32 -11.62
N ARG A 171 -18.83 2.06 -12.06
CA ARG A 171 -18.10 1.66 -13.27
C ARG A 171 -18.51 2.44 -14.53
N GLY A 172 -19.81 2.69 -14.70
CA GLY A 172 -20.31 3.44 -15.85
C GLY A 172 -19.75 4.86 -15.92
N SER A 173 -19.67 5.56 -14.80
CA SER A 173 -19.16 6.93 -14.71
C SER A 173 -17.63 7.02 -14.80
N LEU A 174 -16.92 5.90 -14.63
CA LEU A 174 -15.48 5.85 -14.68
C LEU A 174 -14.94 5.51 -16.07
N ARG A 175 -15.76 5.05 -17.01
CA ARG A 175 -15.34 4.54 -18.33
C ARG A 175 -14.52 5.54 -19.13
N ASP A 176 -14.92 6.81 -19.13
CA ASP A 176 -14.32 7.87 -19.93
C ASP A 176 -13.32 8.73 -19.15
N ALA A 177 -12.91 8.27 -17.97
CA ALA A 177 -11.94 8.93 -17.11
C ALA A 177 -10.62 8.18 -17.10
N THR A 178 -9.53 8.84 -16.70
CA THR A 178 -8.33 8.19 -16.19
C THR A 178 -8.49 8.02 -14.70
N VAL A 179 -8.52 6.77 -14.25
CA VAL A 179 -8.71 6.41 -12.84
C VAL A 179 -7.37 6.12 -12.20
N VAL A 180 -7.01 6.88 -11.17
CA VAL A 180 -5.81 6.62 -10.38
C VAL A 180 -6.23 6.08 -9.01
N SER A 181 -5.98 4.79 -8.78
CA SER A 181 -6.22 4.17 -7.49
C SER A 181 -5.08 4.47 -6.51
N PHE A 182 -5.41 4.71 -5.26
CA PHE A 182 -4.42 4.95 -4.21
C PHE A 182 -4.84 4.32 -2.88
N CYS A 183 -3.83 4.02 -2.05
CA CYS A 183 -3.99 3.67 -0.64
C CYS A 183 -2.78 4.22 0.13
N THR A 184 -2.64 3.91 1.40
CA THR A 184 -1.57 4.44 2.25
C THR A 184 -0.18 4.18 1.69
N GLY A 185 0.19 2.92 1.41
CA GLY A 185 1.53 2.53 0.96
C GLY A 185 1.60 1.88 -0.42
N GLY A 186 0.47 1.72 -1.14
CA GLY A 186 0.41 1.11 -2.47
C GLY A 186 -0.03 -0.35 -2.53
N ILE A 187 0.12 -1.14 -1.46
CA ILE A 187 -0.12 -2.59 -1.45
C ILE A 187 -1.53 -3.01 -1.93
N ARG A 188 -2.58 -2.29 -1.52
CA ARG A 188 -3.96 -2.59 -1.97
C ARG A 188 -4.13 -2.30 -3.46
N CYS A 189 -3.47 -1.24 -3.95
CA CYS A 189 -3.56 -0.83 -5.35
C CYS A 189 -2.94 -1.84 -6.30
N GLU A 190 -1.88 -2.56 -5.88
CA GLU A 190 -1.31 -3.66 -6.69
C GLU A 190 -2.38 -4.68 -7.08
N LYS A 191 -3.20 -5.11 -6.11
CA LYS A 191 -4.29 -6.06 -6.35
C LYS A 191 -5.52 -5.41 -6.99
N ALA A 192 -5.94 -4.23 -6.51
CA ALA A 192 -7.11 -3.54 -7.00
C ALA A 192 -6.98 -3.18 -8.49
N ALA A 193 -5.83 -2.66 -8.92
CA ALA A 193 -5.62 -2.29 -10.31
C ALA A 193 -5.59 -3.51 -11.23
N LEU A 194 -4.96 -4.61 -10.82
CA LEU A 194 -4.98 -5.86 -11.59
C LEU A 194 -6.40 -6.39 -11.73
N TRP A 195 -7.16 -6.44 -10.64
CA TRP A 195 -8.54 -6.88 -10.68
C TRP A 195 -9.42 -5.99 -11.58
N MET A 196 -9.34 -4.66 -11.42
CA MET A 196 -10.12 -3.73 -12.24
C MET A 196 -9.81 -3.89 -13.74
N ARG A 197 -8.52 -4.08 -14.08
CA ARG A 197 -8.11 -4.29 -15.47
C ARG A 197 -8.58 -5.66 -16.01
N ALA A 198 -8.47 -6.72 -15.24
CA ALA A 198 -9.01 -8.04 -15.60
C ALA A 198 -10.53 -7.99 -15.82
N ASP A 199 -11.22 -7.08 -15.12
CA ASP A 199 -12.66 -6.85 -15.23
C ASP A 199 -13.01 -5.77 -16.31
N GLY A 200 -12.05 -5.44 -17.20
CA GLY A 200 -12.25 -4.60 -18.39
C GLY A 200 -12.14 -3.09 -18.17
N MET A 201 -11.52 -2.66 -17.08
CA MET A 201 -11.21 -1.24 -16.83
C MET A 201 -9.77 -0.92 -17.23
N ASP A 202 -9.50 -0.78 -18.53
CA ASP A 202 -8.14 -0.54 -19.05
C ASP A 202 -7.56 0.84 -18.72
N ASN A 203 -8.41 1.77 -18.26
CA ASN A 203 -8.11 3.14 -17.91
C ASN A 203 -7.65 3.34 -16.46
N VAL A 204 -7.28 2.25 -15.76
CA VAL A 204 -6.85 2.28 -14.37
C VAL A 204 -5.33 2.29 -14.26
N LEU A 205 -4.84 3.21 -13.45
CA LEU A 205 -3.46 3.35 -12.98
C LEU A 205 -3.43 3.24 -11.45
N GLN A 206 -2.27 2.97 -10.88
CA GLN A 206 -2.05 3.06 -9.45
C GLN A 206 -1.07 4.18 -9.10
N LEU A 207 -1.26 4.86 -7.97
CA LEU A 207 -0.29 5.84 -7.48
C LEU A 207 0.96 5.12 -6.97
N ASP A 208 2.10 5.37 -7.60
CA ASP A 208 3.37 4.79 -7.19
C ASP A 208 3.74 5.21 -5.76
N GLY A 209 4.03 4.21 -4.91
CA GLY A 209 4.32 4.41 -3.50
C GLY A 209 3.15 4.85 -2.62
N GLY A 210 1.94 4.97 -3.17
CA GLY A 210 0.74 5.39 -2.44
C GLY A 210 0.82 6.81 -1.86
N ILE A 211 -0.05 7.12 -0.87
CA ILE A 211 -0.09 8.43 -0.21
C ILE A 211 1.26 8.77 0.45
N LEU A 212 1.91 7.79 1.08
CA LEU A 212 3.21 8.03 1.74
C LEU A 212 4.27 8.44 0.73
N GLY A 213 4.36 7.78 -0.43
CA GLY A 213 5.26 8.17 -1.51
C GLY A 213 4.93 9.52 -2.12
N TYR A 214 3.64 9.84 -2.20
CA TYR A 214 3.19 11.16 -2.64
C TYR A 214 3.66 12.26 -1.69
N PHE A 215 3.50 12.07 -0.38
CA PHE A 215 3.94 13.05 0.61
C PHE A 215 5.46 13.26 0.62
N GLU A 216 6.24 12.18 0.43
CA GLU A 216 7.70 12.28 0.35
C GLU A 216 8.17 13.13 -0.84
N GLN A 217 7.51 13.03 -1.99
CA GLN A 217 7.96 13.67 -3.24
C GLN A 217 7.29 15.01 -3.51
N VAL A 218 6.04 15.19 -3.11
CA VAL A 218 5.20 16.33 -3.49
C VAL A 218 4.74 17.11 -2.25
N GLY A 219 4.69 16.48 -1.09
CA GLY A 219 4.05 17.02 0.08
C GLY A 219 2.52 16.84 0.06
N GLY A 220 1.77 17.75 0.68
CA GLY A 220 0.33 17.63 0.88
C GLY A 220 -0.57 18.22 -0.22
N PHE A 221 -0.04 18.57 -1.39
CA PHE A 221 -0.83 19.22 -2.44
C PHE A 221 -2.02 18.37 -2.87
N GLY A 222 -3.23 18.95 -2.83
CA GLY A 222 -4.47 18.27 -3.22
C GLY A 222 -4.98 17.23 -2.23
N TYR A 223 -4.36 17.09 -1.06
CA TYR A 223 -4.78 16.17 -0.01
C TYR A 223 -5.36 16.94 1.18
N ASP A 224 -6.54 16.55 1.64
CA ASP A 224 -7.25 17.15 2.76
C ASP A 224 -7.16 16.24 4.00
N GLY A 225 -6.82 16.82 5.17
CA GLY A 225 -6.72 16.09 6.44
C GLY A 225 -5.39 15.38 6.65
N HIS A 226 -5.42 14.24 7.34
CA HIS A 226 -4.25 13.45 7.73
C HIS A 226 -4.27 12.05 7.12
N CYS A 227 -3.12 11.53 6.75
CA CYS A 227 -3.02 10.14 6.31
C CYS A 227 -3.08 9.22 7.53
N PHE A 228 -4.17 8.45 7.63
CA PHE A 228 -4.32 7.43 8.67
C PHE A 228 -3.31 6.29 8.46
N VAL A 229 -2.67 5.89 9.53
CA VAL A 229 -1.83 4.68 9.61
C VAL A 229 -2.30 3.84 10.78
N PHE A 230 -2.33 2.50 10.61
CA PHE A 230 -2.82 1.57 11.63
C PHE A 230 -1.84 1.42 12.80
N ASP A 231 -1.52 2.53 13.45
CA ASP A 231 -0.67 2.59 14.63
C ASP A 231 -1.23 3.58 15.65
N GLY A 232 -0.61 3.71 16.81
CA GLY A 232 -1.10 4.55 17.91
C GLY A 232 -0.74 6.04 17.82
N ARG A 233 -0.39 6.53 16.65
CA ARG A 233 -0.05 7.94 16.40
C ARG A 233 -1.27 8.79 16.15
#